data_fd8ff3e64d5685f170cc1cc8bc9d8a12
#
_entry.id   fd8ff3e64d5685f170cc1cc8bc9d8a12
#
_cell.length_a   1.000
_cell.length_b   1.000
_cell.length_c   1.000
_cell.angle_alpha   90.00
_cell.angle_beta   90.00
_cell.angle_gamma   90.00
#
_symmetry.space_group_name_H-M   'P 1'
#
loop_
_entity.id
_entity.type
_entity.pdbx_description
1 polymer ?
#
loop_
_entity_poly.entity_id
_entity_poly.type
_entity_poly.pdbx_seq_one_letter_code
_entity_poly.pdbx_strand_id
1 'polypeptide(L)'
;MSKVYTSADQLIGHTPLLELTHLEKKYNLEAKVIAKVEYFNPAGSVKDRIAKNMLDEAEKAGKINKDTVLIEPTSGNTGIGLASVAAARGYRIIIVMPETMSVERRTLMKAYGAELVLTDGSKGMKGAIAKANELAEGIENSYIPGQFVNPANPQAHYLTTGPEIFEDLDGQVDYFVAGVGTGGTVTGVGQYLKDKKPDVKVVAVEPDSSPVLSTGQGGAHKIQGIGAGFVPDVLDTKVYDEIIRVTNEDAFATGKEIGQNEGILVGISSGAAVYAAIELAKRAENKGKTIVALLPDTGDRYLSTPLFQD
;
A
#
# COMPACT_ATOMS: atom_id res chain seq x y z
N MET A 1 -24.79 0.08 21.58
CA MET A 1 -23.88 -1.07 21.35
C MET A 1 -22.51 -0.73 21.92
N SER A 2 -21.86 -1.68 22.58
CA SER A 2 -20.49 -1.50 23.07
C SER A 2 -19.54 -1.23 21.89
N LYS A 3 -18.62 -0.24 22.03
CA LYS A 3 -17.56 0.04 21.04
C LYS A 3 -16.23 -0.64 21.43
N VAL A 4 -16.29 -1.70 22.23
CA VAL A 4 -15.10 -2.45 22.64
C VAL A 4 -14.82 -3.52 21.60
N TYR A 5 -13.64 -3.45 20.97
CA TYR A 5 -13.13 -4.45 20.04
C TYR A 5 -12.44 -5.59 20.80
N THR A 6 -12.53 -6.78 20.30
CA THR A 6 -11.96 -7.99 20.93
C THR A 6 -10.74 -8.54 20.20
N SER A 7 -10.42 -8.00 19.01
CA SER A 7 -9.24 -8.35 18.23
C SER A 7 -8.70 -7.10 17.51
N ALA A 8 -7.38 -7.00 17.42
CA ALA A 8 -6.73 -5.85 16.78
C ALA A 8 -7.06 -5.72 15.29
N ASP A 9 -7.31 -6.83 14.59
CA ASP A 9 -7.67 -6.82 13.17
C ASP A 9 -9.07 -6.23 12.89
N GLN A 10 -9.92 -6.08 13.91
CA GLN A 10 -11.19 -5.35 13.83
C GLN A 10 -11.02 -3.83 13.74
N LEU A 11 -9.83 -3.31 14.07
CA LEU A 11 -9.49 -1.89 13.97
C LEU A 11 -9.02 -1.48 12.57
N ILE A 12 -8.84 -2.44 11.67
CA ILE A 12 -8.36 -2.19 10.31
C ILE A 12 -9.44 -1.49 9.48
N GLY A 13 -9.04 -0.46 8.76
CA GLY A 13 -9.94 0.35 7.94
C GLY A 13 -10.46 1.59 8.64
N HIS A 14 -11.50 2.20 8.08
CA HIS A 14 -12.09 3.46 8.56
C HIS A 14 -11.05 4.56 8.81
N THR A 15 -10.04 4.60 7.91
CA THR A 15 -8.97 5.59 7.99
C THR A 15 -9.47 6.95 7.56
N PRO A 16 -8.93 8.05 8.13
CA PRO A 16 -9.43 9.39 7.84
C PRO A 16 -9.04 9.90 6.47
N LEU A 17 -9.81 10.87 5.97
CA LEU A 17 -9.45 11.79 4.90
C LEU A 17 -8.95 13.10 5.52
N LEU A 18 -7.86 13.65 4.97
CA LEU A 18 -7.27 14.93 5.36
C LEU A 18 -7.10 15.83 4.14
N GLU A 19 -7.74 16.99 4.12
CA GLU A 19 -7.50 18.01 3.08
C GLU A 19 -6.16 18.69 3.33
N LEU A 20 -5.28 18.71 2.33
CA LEU A 20 -3.91 19.24 2.45
C LEU A 20 -3.88 20.75 2.17
N THR A 21 -4.58 21.50 3.04
CA THR A 21 -4.88 22.93 2.84
C THR A 21 -3.65 23.83 2.82
N HIS A 22 -2.58 23.48 3.51
CA HIS A 22 -1.34 24.26 3.50
C HIS A 22 -0.56 24.06 2.20
N LEU A 23 -0.55 22.82 1.66
CA LEU A 23 0.04 22.55 0.35
C LEU A 23 -0.79 23.18 -0.79
N GLU A 24 -2.13 23.12 -0.71
CA GLU A 24 -3.00 23.82 -1.66
C GLU A 24 -2.69 25.30 -1.71
N LYS A 25 -2.58 25.95 -0.55
CA LYS A 25 -2.21 27.37 -0.45
C LYS A 25 -0.81 27.64 -0.95
N LYS A 26 0.18 26.81 -0.61
CA LYS A 26 1.57 26.96 -1.00
C LYS A 26 1.74 26.95 -2.53
N TYR A 27 1.02 26.04 -3.19
CA TYR A 27 1.07 25.86 -4.65
C TYR A 27 -0.01 26.64 -5.39
N ASN A 28 -0.82 27.47 -4.71
CA ASN A 28 -1.95 28.23 -5.27
C ASN A 28 -2.90 27.36 -6.08
N LEU A 29 -3.25 26.19 -5.55
CA LEU A 29 -4.14 25.23 -6.22
C LEU A 29 -5.59 25.69 -6.15
N GLU A 30 -6.31 25.54 -7.24
CA GLU A 30 -7.75 25.79 -7.32
C GLU A 30 -8.58 24.48 -7.25
N ALA A 31 -7.92 23.34 -7.12
CA ALA A 31 -8.48 22.02 -6.85
C ALA A 31 -8.20 21.63 -5.41
N LYS A 32 -9.02 20.75 -4.84
CA LYS A 32 -8.79 20.16 -3.51
C LYS A 32 -7.89 18.94 -3.63
N VAL A 33 -6.90 18.83 -2.76
CA VAL A 33 -6.02 17.66 -2.62
C VAL A 33 -6.27 17.01 -1.28
N ILE A 34 -6.87 15.83 -1.29
CA ILE A 34 -7.29 15.10 -0.09
C ILE A 34 -6.46 13.83 0.06
N ALA A 35 -5.88 13.64 1.23
CA ALA A 35 -5.11 12.47 1.59
C ALA A 35 -5.99 11.41 2.27
N LYS A 36 -6.00 10.18 1.76
CA LYS A 36 -6.51 9.00 2.48
C LYS A 36 -5.36 8.44 3.31
N VAL A 37 -5.42 8.64 4.64
CA VAL A 37 -4.27 8.45 5.54
C VAL A 37 -4.26 7.03 6.11
N GLU A 38 -3.60 6.10 5.41
CA GLU A 38 -3.63 4.66 5.71
C GLU A 38 -2.75 4.23 6.90
N TYR A 39 -1.89 5.11 7.43
CA TYR A 39 -1.10 4.76 8.61
C TYR A 39 -1.93 4.67 9.90
N PHE A 40 -3.19 5.09 9.89
CA PHE A 40 -4.12 4.88 11.00
C PHE A 40 -4.57 3.42 11.16
N ASN A 41 -4.27 2.55 10.22
CA ASN A 41 -4.40 1.11 10.44
C ASN A 41 -3.48 0.64 11.59
N PRO A 42 -3.85 -0.41 12.35
CA PRO A 42 -3.13 -0.84 13.56
C PRO A 42 -1.64 -1.15 13.35
N ALA A 43 -1.29 -1.77 12.22
CA ALA A 43 0.11 -2.03 11.88
C ALA A 43 0.74 -0.92 11.01
N GLY A 44 0.07 0.23 10.86
CA GLY A 44 0.59 1.46 10.30
C GLY A 44 0.66 1.52 8.78
N SER A 45 -0.11 0.71 8.04
CA SER A 45 -0.14 0.80 6.59
C SER A 45 -1.42 0.29 5.93
N VAL A 46 -1.61 0.67 4.67
CA VAL A 46 -2.66 0.16 3.78
C VAL A 46 -2.65 -1.37 3.63
N LYS A 47 -1.51 -2.01 3.85
CA LYS A 47 -1.35 -3.46 3.71
C LYS A 47 -2.04 -4.28 4.80
N ASP A 48 -2.40 -3.67 5.90
CA ASP A 48 -3.22 -4.30 6.94
C ASP A 48 -4.55 -4.79 6.35
N ARG A 49 -5.14 -4.00 5.43
CA ARG A 49 -6.40 -4.34 4.76
C ARG A 49 -6.29 -5.62 3.95
N ILE A 50 -5.26 -5.73 3.11
CA ILE A 50 -5.06 -6.92 2.28
C ILE A 50 -4.63 -8.12 3.12
N ALA A 51 -3.83 -7.91 4.15
CA ALA A 51 -3.45 -8.97 5.09
C ALA A 51 -4.69 -9.61 5.73
N LYS A 52 -5.59 -8.76 6.25
CA LYS A 52 -6.86 -9.23 6.81
C LYS A 52 -7.70 -9.97 5.77
N ASN A 53 -7.95 -9.36 4.61
CA ASN A 53 -8.89 -9.93 3.62
C ASN A 53 -8.36 -11.22 2.97
N MET A 54 -7.06 -11.32 2.71
CA MET A 54 -6.47 -12.56 2.19
C MET A 54 -6.65 -13.73 3.16
N LEU A 55 -6.54 -13.48 4.47
CA LEU A 55 -6.78 -14.50 5.48
C LEU A 55 -8.29 -14.78 5.67
N ASP A 56 -9.15 -13.75 5.67
CA ASP A 56 -10.61 -13.91 5.75
C ASP A 56 -11.12 -14.83 4.63
N GLU A 57 -10.70 -14.58 3.39
CA GLU A 57 -11.12 -15.38 2.24
C GLU A 57 -10.51 -16.79 2.27
N ALA A 58 -9.29 -16.95 2.78
CA ALA A 58 -8.67 -18.27 2.94
C ALA A 58 -9.36 -19.11 4.02
N GLU A 59 -9.73 -18.50 5.17
CA GLU A 59 -10.51 -19.13 6.23
C GLU A 59 -11.90 -19.55 5.71
N LYS A 60 -12.60 -18.63 5.06
CA LYS A 60 -13.93 -18.86 4.48
C LYS A 60 -13.94 -19.97 3.42
N ALA A 61 -12.86 -20.06 2.64
CA ALA A 61 -12.68 -21.11 1.64
C ALA A 61 -12.18 -22.45 2.22
N GLY A 62 -11.94 -22.53 3.54
CA GLY A 62 -11.39 -23.73 4.20
C GLY A 62 -9.94 -24.05 3.81
N LYS A 63 -9.20 -23.08 3.24
CA LYS A 63 -7.80 -23.26 2.84
C LYS A 63 -6.84 -23.19 4.03
N ILE A 64 -7.24 -22.52 5.09
CA ILE A 64 -6.46 -22.40 6.33
C ILE A 64 -7.33 -22.72 7.55
N ASN A 65 -6.68 -23.20 8.58
CA ASN A 65 -7.25 -23.46 9.89
C ASN A 65 -6.25 -23.02 10.97
N LYS A 66 -6.62 -23.12 12.26
CA LYS A 66 -5.80 -22.66 13.38
C LYS A 66 -4.38 -23.24 13.45
N ASP A 67 -4.15 -24.40 12.84
CA ASP A 67 -2.86 -25.09 12.84
C ASP A 67 -2.05 -24.81 11.57
N THR A 68 -2.58 -24.00 10.64
CA THR A 68 -1.91 -23.65 9.39
C THR A 68 -0.74 -22.69 9.63
N VAL A 69 0.40 -22.99 9.02
CA VAL A 69 1.57 -22.10 9.00
C VAL A 69 1.48 -21.17 7.81
N LEU A 70 1.37 -19.88 8.06
CA LEU A 70 1.40 -18.86 7.01
C LEU A 70 2.84 -18.62 6.57
N ILE A 71 3.08 -18.51 5.27
CA ILE A 71 4.41 -18.22 4.72
C ILE A 71 4.26 -17.14 3.66
N GLU A 72 4.99 -16.00 3.78
CA GLU A 72 4.96 -14.96 2.75
C GLU A 72 6.36 -14.46 2.41
N PRO A 73 6.74 -14.48 1.13
CA PRO A 73 7.97 -13.85 0.67
C PRO A 73 7.76 -12.35 0.50
N THR A 74 8.16 -11.57 1.49
CA THR A 74 7.99 -10.10 1.48
C THR A 74 8.94 -9.42 2.44
N SER A 75 9.43 -8.27 2.06
CA SER A 75 10.26 -7.40 2.92
C SER A 75 9.55 -6.12 3.35
N GLY A 76 8.30 -5.95 2.92
CA GLY A 76 7.57 -4.69 3.04
C GLY A 76 6.41 -4.72 4.04
N ASN A 77 5.54 -3.75 3.86
CA ASN A 77 4.36 -3.55 4.71
C ASN A 77 3.39 -4.74 4.73
N THR A 78 3.36 -5.54 3.67
CA THR A 78 2.52 -6.77 3.65
C THR A 78 2.98 -7.77 4.71
N GLY A 79 4.28 -7.94 4.88
CA GLY A 79 4.81 -8.81 5.95
C GLY A 79 4.46 -8.30 7.34
N ILE A 80 4.51 -6.99 7.56
CA ILE A 80 4.14 -6.36 8.84
C ILE A 80 2.63 -6.54 9.08
N GLY A 81 1.79 -6.27 8.09
CA GLY A 81 0.35 -6.44 8.18
C GLY A 81 -0.05 -7.90 8.44
N LEU A 82 0.54 -8.84 7.70
CA LEU A 82 0.29 -10.28 7.91
C LEU A 82 0.76 -10.73 9.30
N ALA A 83 1.93 -10.28 9.77
CA ALA A 83 2.42 -10.59 11.11
C ALA A 83 1.48 -10.07 12.20
N SER A 84 0.96 -8.85 12.05
CA SER A 84 -0.01 -8.25 12.97
C SER A 84 -1.33 -9.05 13.01
N VAL A 85 -1.91 -9.37 11.84
CA VAL A 85 -3.17 -10.14 11.77
C VAL A 85 -2.96 -11.56 12.26
N ALA A 86 -1.83 -12.21 11.93
CA ALA A 86 -1.48 -13.54 12.43
C ALA A 86 -1.38 -13.56 13.96
N ALA A 87 -0.72 -12.57 14.56
CA ALA A 87 -0.65 -12.43 16.02
C ALA A 87 -2.04 -12.26 16.64
N ALA A 88 -2.91 -11.40 16.05
CA ALA A 88 -4.26 -11.18 16.54
C ALA A 88 -5.15 -12.43 16.47
N ARG A 89 -4.90 -13.35 15.53
CA ARG A 89 -5.68 -14.58 15.31
C ARG A 89 -5.02 -15.85 15.83
N GLY A 90 -3.77 -15.76 16.31
CA GLY A 90 -3.03 -16.92 16.83
C GLY A 90 -2.43 -17.81 15.75
N TYR A 91 -2.20 -17.31 14.54
CA TYR A 91 -1.50 -18.04 13.49
C TYR A 91 0.01 -18.00 13.68
N ARG A 92 0.68 -19.11 13.40
CA ARG A 92 2.11 -19.13 13.16
C ARG A 92 2.40 -18.54 11.78
N ILE A 93 3.38 -17.63 11.68
CA ILE A 93 3.76 -17.03 10.42
C ILE A 93 5.27 -17.00 10.23
N ILE A 94 5.70 -17.36 9.03
CA ILE A 94 7.10 -17.28 8.57
C ILE A 94 7.17 -16.23 7.45
N ILE A 95 7.96 -15.19 7.66
CA ILE A 95 8.25 -14.18 6.63
C ILE A 95 9.63 -14.47 6.04
N VAL A 96 9.69 -14.57 4.72
CA VAL A 96 10.93 -14.85 3.99
C VAL A 96 11.38 -13.61 3.23
N MET A 97 12.63 -13.17 3.46
CA MET A 97 13.16 -11.96 2.80
C MET A 97 14.67 -12.01 2.64
N PRO A 98 15.24 -11.23 1.70
CA PRO A 98 16.69 -11.05 1.60
C PRO A 98 17.26 -10.39 2.86
N GLU A 99 18.46 -10.81 3.26
CA GLU A 99 19.17 -10.26 4.44
C GLU A 99 19.53 -8.78 4.33
N THR A 100 19.52 -8.23 3.11
CA THR A 100 19.81 -6.81 2.84
C THR A 100 18.65 -5.87 3.16
N MET A 101 17.49 -6.40 3.55
CA MET A 101 16.31 -5.60 3.84
C MET A 101 16.39 -4.88 5.19
N SER A 102 15.63 -3.79 5.33
CA SER A 102 15.60 -2.88 6.48
C SER A 102 15.50 -3.62 7.83
N VAL A 103 16.41 -3.24 8.75
CA VAL A 103 16.44 -3.78 10.12
C VAL A 103 15.18 -3.40 10.89
N GLU A 104 14.67 -2.19 10.69
CA GLU A 104 13.46 -1.67 11.32
C GLU A 104 12.25 -2.54 11.00
N ARG A 105 12.08 -2.89 9.72
CA ARG A 105 10.98 -3.77 9.28
C ARG A 105 11.11 -5.18 9.82
N ARG A 106 12.34 -5.72 9.85
CA ARG A 106 12.61 -7.03 10.48
C ARG A 106 12.26 -7.02 11.97
N THR A 107 12.60 -5.94 12.66
CA THR A 107 12.29 -5.78 14.08
C THR A 107 10.81 -5.69 14.33
N LEU A 108 10.05 -4.92 13.51
CA LEU A 108 8.60 -4.85 13.60
C LEU A 108 7.93 -6.23 13.41
N MET A 109 8.31 -6.98 12.39
CA MET A 109 7.75 -8.31 12.14
C MET A 109 8.02 -9.27 13.30
N LYS A 110 9.25 -9.26 13.85
CA LYS A 110 9.60 -10.04 15.04
C LYS A 110 8.83 -9.62 16.29
N ALA A 111 8.58 -8.32 16.46
CA ALA A 111 7.79 -7.81 17.58
C ALA A 111 6.33 -8.32 17.56
N TYR A 112 5.79 -8.59 16.38
CA TYR A 112 4.49 -9.28 16.21
C TYR A 112 4.59 -10.81 16.36
N GLY A 113 5.77 -11.36 16.62
CA GLY A 113 5.97 -12.81 16.79
C GLY A 113 6.22 -13.58 15.49
N ALA A 114 6.43 -12.92 14.36
CA ALA A 114 6.75 -13.60 13.12
C ALA A 114 8.14 -14.23 13.15
N GLU A 115 8.26 -15.45 12.62
CA GLU A 115 9.54 -16.08 12.32
C GLU A 115 10.12 -15.48 11.04
N LEU A 116 11.41 -15.09 11.06
CA LEU A 116 12.08 -14.57 9.88
C LEU A 116 13.06 -15.58 9.31
N VAL A 117 12.93 -15.85 8.02
CA VAL A 117 13.92 -16.62 7.24
C VAL A 117 14.60 -15.65 6.28
N LEU A 118 15.90 -15.41 6.54
CA LEU A 118 16.71 -14.54 5.71
C LEU A 118 17.38 -15.34 4.60
N THR A 119 17.32 -14.83 3.37
CA THR A 119 17.96 -15.42 2.21
C THR A 119 19.14 -14.57 1.75
N ASP A 120 20.03 -15.15 0.97
CA ASP A 120 21.19 -14.48 0.36
C ASP A 120 20.74 -13.21 -0.38
N GLY A 121 21.27 -12.06 0.03
CA GLY A 121 20.95 -10.75 -0.52
C GLY A 121 21.19 -10.63 -2.02
N SER A 122 22.20 -11.34 -2.54
CA SER A 122 22.52 -11.35 -3.98
C SER A 122 21.42 -11.94 -4.87
N LYS A 123 20.55 -12.79 -4.29
CA LYS A 123 19.42 -13.42 -5.00
C LYS A 123 18.15 -12.57 -4.96
N GLY A 124 18.13 -11.49 -4.17
CA GLY A 124 16.99 -10.58 -4.05
C GLY A 124 15.68 -11.29 -3.71
N MET A 125 14.56 -10.69 -4.12
CA MET A 125 13.23 -11.27 -3.87
C MET A 125 12.99 -12.61 -4.59
N LYS A 126 13.66 -12.88 -5.70
CA LYS A 126 13.58 -14.20 -6.36
C LYS A 126 14.06 -15.32 -5.45
N GLY A 127 15.15 -15.09 -4.71
CA GLY A 127 15.65 -16.02 -3.70
C GLY A 127 14.67 -16.22 -2.54
N ALA A 128 14.04 -15.17 -2.08
CA ALA A 128 13.04 -15.25 -1.02
C ALA A 128 11.79 -16.03 -1.47
N ILE A 129 11.31 -15.81 -2.68
CA ILE A 129 10.17 -16.56 -3.26
C ILE A 129 10.50 -18.04 -3.37
N ALA A 130 11.68 -18.40 -3.91
CA ALA A 130 12.11 -19.79 -4.02
C ALA A 130 12.17 -20.47 -2.64
N LYS A 131 12.70 -19.77 -1.63
CA LYS A 131 12.78 -20.31 -0.27
C LYS A 131 11.41 -20.43 0.41
N ALA A 132 10.50 -19.52 0.15
CA ALA A 132 9.12 -19.61 0.65
C ALA A 132 8.39 -20.84 0.09
N ASN A 133 8.56 -21.12 -1.20
CA ASN A 133 8.00 -22.30 -1.84
C ASN A 133 8.62 -23.60 -1.27
N GLU A 134 9.95 -23.65 -1.10
CA GLU A 134 10.65 -24.78 -0.47
C GLU A 134 10.10 -25.07 0.93
N LEU A 135 9.89 -24.00 1.74
CA LEU A 135 9.32 -24.14 3.07
C LEU A 135 7.87 -24.65 3.02
N ALA A 136 7.08 -24.16 2.07
CA ALA A 136 5.70 -24.59 1.91
C ALA A 136 5.59 -26.05 1.48
N GLU A 137 6.50 -26.55 0.62
CA GLU A 137 6.58 -27.96 0.26
C GLU A 137 6.98 -28.85 1.45
N GLY A 138 7.80 -28.31 2.35
CA GLY A 138 8.28 -29.05 3.55
C GLY A 138 7.32 -29.02 4.75
N ILE A 139 6.29 -28.17 4.74
CA ILE A 139 5.30 -28.03 5.83
C ILE A 139 3.93 -28.40 5.31
N GLU A 140 3.43 -29.58 5.70
CA GLU A 140 2.19 -30.19 5.20
C GLU A 140 0.97 -29.26 5.29
N ASN A 141 0.80 -28.53 6.42
CA ASN A 141 -0.29 -27.57 6.60
C ASN A 141 0.24 -26.15 6.53
N SER A 142 0.61 -25.71 5.34
CA SER A 142 1.08 -24.35 5.10
C SER A 142 0.26 -23.63 4.03
N TYR A 143 0.31 -22.30 4.05
CA TYR A 143 -0.39 -21.44 3.09
C TYR A 143 0.42 -20.20 2.77
N ILE A 144 0.55 -19.90 1.48
CA ILE A 144 1.16 -18.66 0.98
C ILE A 144 0.03 -17.72 0.54
N PRO A 145 -0.21 -16.60 1.25
CA PRO A 145 -1.23 -15.61 0.85
C PRO A 145 -1.04 -15.05 -0.56
N GLY A 146 0.19 -14.73 -0.96
CA GLY A 146 0.54 -14.40 -2.35
C GLY A 146 0.00 -13.06 -2.84
N GLN A 147 0.47 -11.95 -2.27
CA GLN A 147 -0.06 -10.60 -2.52
C GLN A 147 -0.14 -10.16 -4.00
N PHE A 148 0.71 -10.70 -4.87
CA PHE A 148 0.78 -10.28 -6.28
C PHE A 148 -0.20 -11.03 -7.20
N VAL A 149 -0.75 -12.16 -6.73
CA VAL A 149 -1.61 -13.06 -7.52
C VAL A 149 -2.97 -13.32 -6.86
N ASN A 150 -3.13 -12.98 -5.60
CA ASN A 150 -4.35 -13.26 -4.83
C ASN A 150 -5.44 -12.22 -5.07
N PRO A 151 -6.59 -12.60 -5.64
CA PRO A 151 -7.69 -11.67 -5.92
C PRO A 151 -8.30 -11.03 -4.65
N ALA A 152 -8.11 -11.62 -3.48
CA ALA A 152 -8.51 -11.02 -2.21
C ALA A 152 -7.76 -9.71 -1.89
N ASN A 153 -6.63 -9.44 -2.54
CA ASN A 153 -5.93 -8.17 -2.43
C ASN A 153 -6.76 -7.00 -3.02
N PRO A 154 -7.04 -6.91 -4.33
CA PRO A 154 -7.89 -5.83 -4.84
C PRO A 154 -9.30 -5.86 -4.25
N GLN A 155 -9.83 -7.03 -3.93
CA GLN A 155 -11.14 -7.18 -3.28
C GLN A 155 -11.19 -6.43 -1.93
N ALA A 156 -10.14 -6.45 -1.13
CA ALA A 156 -10.07 -5.70 0.14
C ALA A 156 -10.36 -4.21 -0.08
N HIS A 157 -9.80 -3.64 -1.14
CA HIS A 157 -9.95 -2.23 -1.46
C HIS A 157 -11.30 -1.91 -2.10
N TYR A 158 -11.84 -2.81 -2.90
CA TYR A 158 -13.19 -2.69 -3.44
C TYR A 158 -14.25 -2.71 -2.33
N LEU A 159 -14.06 -3.56 -1.32
CA LEU A 159 -15.01 -3.72 -0.21
C LEU A 159 -14.86 -2.69 0.91
N THR A 160 -13.71 -2.04 1.04
CA THR A 160 -13.43 -1.16 2.19
C THR A 160 -12.91 0.22 1.79
N THR A 161 -11.75 0.33 1.20
CA THR A 161 -11.09 1.61 0.89
C THR A 161 -11.91 2.45 -0.09
N GLY A 162 -12.44 1.85 -1.14
CA GLY A 162 -13.28 2.51 -2.13
C GLY A 162 -14.58 3.07 -1.53
N PRO A 163 -15.39 2.26 -0.82
CA PRO A 163 -16.56 2.73 -0.09
C PRO A 163 -16.26 3.86 0.88
N GLU A 164 -15.22 3.73 1.72
CA GLU A 164 -14.84 4.77 2.68
C GLU A 164 -14.56 6.12 1.99
N ILE A 165 -13.78 6.12 0.90
CA ILE A 165 -13.49 7.35 0.15
C ILE A 165 -14.76 7.97 -0.42
N PHE A 166 -15.62 7.14 -1.02
CA PHE A 166 -16.83 7.62 -1.68
C PHE A 166 -17.84 8.17 -0.68
N GLU A 167 -18.06 7.47 0.43
CA GLU A 167 -19.01 7.85 1.48
C GLU A 167 -18.55 9.08 2.25
N ASP A 168 -17.27 9.14 2.65
CA ASP A 168 -16.69 10.26 3.40
C ASP A 168 -16.65 11.57 2.58
N LEU A 169 -16.78 11.50 1.26
CA LEU A 169 -16.84 12.65 0.35
C LEU A 169 -18.24 12.89 -0.25
N ASP A 170 -19.27 12.20 0.24
CA ASP A 170 -20.61 12.26 -0.33
C ASP A 170 -20.61 12.06 -1.87
N GLY A 171 -19.73 11.20 -2.36
CA GLY A 171 -19.54 10.93 -3.80
C GLY A 171 -18.81 12.03 -4.57
N GLN A 172 -18.32 13.07 -3.91
CA GLN A 172 -17.62 14.19 -4.55
C GLN A 172 -16.12 13.89 -4.72
N VAL A 173 -15.80 12.90 -5.51
CA VAL A 173 -14.43 12.53 -5.91
C VAL A 173 -14.33 12.59 -7.43
N ASP A 174 -13.34 13.31 -7.96
CA ASP A 174 -13.10 13.44 -9.40
C ASP A 174 -11.85 12.65 -9.84
N TYR A 175 -10.85 12.58 -8.99
CA TYR A 175 -9.62 11.83 -9.23
C TYR A 175 -9.25 10.98 -8.02
N PHE A 176 -8.80 9.76 -8.29
CA PHE A 176 -8.14 8.91 -7.31
C PHE A 176 -6.70 8.61 -7.76
N VAL A 177 -5.74 8.90 -6.92
CA VAL A 177 -4.30 8.79 -7.20
C VAL A 177 -3.66 7.81 -6.23
N ALA A 178 -3.00 6.78 -6.74
CA ALA A 178 -2.28 5.85 -5.89
C ALA A 178 -1.04 5.25 -6.57
N GLY A 179 0.01 5.02 -5.80
CA GLY A 179 1.20 4.31 -6.24
C GLY A 179 0.93 2.83 -6.50
N VAL A 180 1.56 2.28 -7.53
CA VAL A 180 1.39 0.89 -7.92
C VAL A 180 2.56 0.04 -7.42
N GLY A 181 2.31 -0.71 -6.32
CA GLY A 181 3.17 -1.81 -5.86
C GLY A 181 2.64 -3.14 -6.38
N THR A 182 1.67 -3.74 -5.70
CA THR A 182 0.92 -4.90 -6.22
C THR A 182 -0.19 -4.51 -7.20
N GLY A 183 -0.61 -3.25 -7.19
CA GLY A 183 -1.72 -2.77 -7.99
C GLY A 183 -3.10 -3.00 -7.37
N GLY A 184 -3.18 -3.69 -6.23
CA GLY A 184 -4.45 -4.00 -5.58
C GLY A 184 -5.25 -2.76 -5.18
N THR A 185 -4.58 -1.72 -4.67
CA THR A 185 -5.22 -0.45 -4.28
C THR A 185 -5.85 0.25 -5.50
N VAL A 186 -5.07 0.48 -6.55
CA VAL A 186 -5.55 1.13 -7.78
C VAL A 186 -6.70 0.35 -8.40
N THR A 187 -6.56 -0.99 -8.46
CA THR A 187 -7.59 -1.86 -9.01
C THR A 187 -8.88 -1.81 -8.19
N GLY A 188 -8.80 -2.14 -6.90
CA GLY A 188 -10.02 -2.26 -6.09
C GLY A 188 -10.74 -0.94 -5.85
N VAL A 189 -10.01 0.12 -5.50
CA VAL A 189 -10.62 1.46 -5.34
C VAL A 189 -11.12 1.98 -6.68
N GLY A 190 -10.32 1.85 -7.73
CA GLY A 190 -10.68 2.33 -9.07
C GLY A 190 -11.95 1.67 -9.61
N GLN A 191 -12.06 0.36 -9.48
CA GLN A 191 -13.27 -0.38 -9.87
C GLN A 191 -14.49 0.10 -9.08
N TYR A 192 -14.39 0.18 -7.74
CA TYR A 192 -15.51 0.64 -6.91
C TYR A 192 -15.95 2.07 -7.26
N LEU A 193 -15.00 3.00 -7.38
CA LEU A 193 -15.32 4.39 -7.69
C LEU A 193 -15.97 4.53 -9.08
N LYS A 194 -15.48 3.82 -10.09
CA LYS A 194 -16.05 3.82 -11.44
C LYS A 194 -17.43 3.16 -11.50
N ASP A 195 -17.68 2.14 -10.69
CA ASP A 195 -19.02 1.55 -10.57
C ASP A 195 -20.05 2.54 -9.98
N LYS A 196 -19.61 3.41 -9.07
CA LYS A 196 -20.47 4.42 -8.43
C LYS A 196 -20.56 5.72 -9.21
N LYS A 197 -19.47 6.16 -9.83
CA LYS A 197 -19.32 7.40 -10.57
C LYS A 197 -18.41 7.15 -11.78
N PRO A 198 -18.94 6.77 -12.95
CA PRO A 198 -18.14 6.38 -14.11
C PRO A 198 -17.13 7.43 -14.60
N ASP A 199 -17.38 8.71 -14.29
CA ASP A 199 -16.53 9.84 -14.70
C ASP A 199 -15.29 10.03 -13.83
N VAL A 200 -15.16 9.29 -12.71
CA VAL A 200 -13.96 9.36 -11.86
C VAL A 200 -12.74 8.94 -12.67
N LYS A 201 -11.69 9.74 -12.57
CA LYS A 201 -10.39 9.42 -13.17
C LYS A 201 -9.49 8.73 -12.16
N VAL A 202 -8.94 7.59 -12.55
CA VAL A 202 -8.00 6.82 -11.75
C VAL A 202 -6.60 7.03 -12.30
N VAL A 203 -5.68 7.46 -11.44
CA VAL A 203 -4.30 7.77 -11.81
C VAL A 203 -3.35 6.84 -11.08
N ALA A 204 -2.61 6.06 -11.87
CA ALA A 204 -1.56 5.20 -11.38
C ALA A 204 -0.25 5.98 -11.27
N VAL A 205 0.47 5.80 -10.16
CA VAL A 205 1.80 6.41 -9.97
C VAL A 205 2.87 5.34 -10.00
N GLU A 206 3.90 5.55 -10.82
CA GLU A 206 5.07 4.68 -10.90
C GLU A 206 6.38 5.48 -10.81
N PRO A 207 7.50 4.85 -10.37
CA PRO A 207 8.80 5.51 -10.36
C PRO A 207 9.27 5.83 -11.79
N ASP A 208 9.79 7.04 -12.00
CA ASP A 208 10.29 7.48 -13.31
C ASP A 208 11.43 6.60 -13.82
N SER A 209 12.29 6.11 -12.92
CA SER A 209 13.40 5.22 -13.26
C SER A 209 13.00 3.73 -13.39
N SER A 210 11.72 3.39 -13.12
CA SER A 210 11.18 2.03 -13.30
C SER A 210 9.76 2.08 -13.91
N PRO A 211 9.61 2.64 -15.13
CA PRO A 211 8.33 2.94 -15.75
C PRO A 211 7.71 1.68 -16.41
N VAL A 212 7.48 0.63 -15.64
CA VAL A 212 6.97 -0.65 -16.14
C VAL A 212 5.61 -0.53 -16.79
N LEU A 213 4.72 0.27 -16.18
CA LEU A 213 3.35 0.43 -16.70
C LEU A 213 3.34 1.24 -18.00
N SER A 214 4.22 2.25 -18.10
CA SER A 214 4.31 3.15 -19.26
C SER A 214 5.10 2.56 -20.41
N THR A 215 6.20 1.82 -20.13
CA THR A 215 7.19 1.44 -21.15
C THR A 215 7.52 -0.06 -21.17
N GLY A 216 7.04 -0.83 -20.19
CA GLY A 216 7.41 -2.23 -20.01
C GLY A 216 8.81 -2.45 -19.41
N GLN A 217 9.54 -1.39 -19.07
CA GLN A 217 10.91 -1.49 -18.57
C GLN A 217 11.00 -1.24 -17.07
N GLY A 218 11.49 -2.24 -16.33
CA GLY A 218 11.82 -2.08 -14.91
C GLY A 218 13.23 -1.52 -14.72
N GLY A 219 13.44 -0.81 -13.61
CA GLY A 219 14.72 -0.22 -13.23
C GLY A 219 14.87 -0.08 -11.73
N ALA A 220 16.07 0.28 -11.28
CA ALA A 220 16.33 0.57 -9.88
C ALA A 220 15.75 1.94 -9.49
N HIS A 221 15.10 2.00 -8.34
CA HIS A 221 14.53 3.24 -7.78
C HIS A 221 14.58 3.20 -6.25
N LYS A 222 14.29 4.36 -5.61
CA LYS A 222 14.33 4.52 -4.16
C LYS A 222 12.94 4.73 -3.54
N ILE A 223 11.86 4.73 -4.33
CA ILE A 223 10.49 4.90 -3.85
C ILE A 223 9.98 3.56 -3.31
N GLN A 224 10.29 3.27 -2.04
CA GLN A 224 9.91 2.00 -1.42
C GLN A 224 8.39 1.82 -1.40
N GLY A 225 7.93 0.58 -1.63
CA GLY A 225 6.51 0.20 -1.57
C GLY A 225 5.76 0.21 -2.90
N ILE A 226 6.33 0.81 -3.95
CA ILE A 226 5.80 0.79 -5.32
C ILE A 226 6.87 0.35 -6.31
N GLY A 227 6.52 0.19 -7.57
CA GLY A 227 7.49 -0.15 -8.63
C GLY A 227 8.08 -1.54 -8.48
N ALA A 228 7.26 -2.59 -8.54
CA ALA A 228 7.69 -3.99 -8.37
C ALA A 228 8.65 -4.50 -9.47
N GLY A 229 8.82 -3.75 -10.56
CA GLY A 229 9.66 -4.14 -11.69
C GLY A 229 8.99 -5.07 -12.71
N PHE A 230 7.73 -5.38 -12.51
CA PHE A 230 6.86 -6.17 -13.40
C PHE A 230 5.40 -5.73 -13.23
N VAL A 231 4.53 -6.14 -14.16
CA VAL A 231 3.08 -5.91 -14.04
C VAL A 231 2.49 -7.05 -13.21
N PRO A 232 1.92 -6.76 -12.00
CA PRO A 232 1.34 -7.81 -11.15
C PRO A 232 0.04 -8.38 -11.72
N ASP A 233 -0.24 -9.66 -11.45
CA ASP A 233 -1.45 -10.34 -11.94
C ASP A 233 -2.75 -9.73 -11.38
N VAL A 234 -2.70 -9.19 -10.15
CA VAL A 234 -3.87 -8.55 -9.52
C VAL A 234 -4.14 -7.13 -10.00
N LEU A 235 -3.25 -6.54 -10.80
CA LEU A 235 -3.45 -5.22 -11.39
C LEU A 235 -4.36 -5.30 -12.62
N ASP A 236 -5.51 -4.68 -12.54
CA ASP A 236 -6.33 -4.40 -13.73
C ASP A 236 -5.78 -3.17 -14.47
N THR A 237 -5.05 -3.43 -15.57
CA THR A 237 -4.42 -2.37 -16.38
C THR A 237 -5.42 -1.50 -17.14
N LYS A 238 -6.71 -1.83 -17.10
CA LYS A 238 -7.78 -1.06 -17.75
C LYS A 238 -8.51 -0.13 -16.77
N VAL A 239 -8.23 -0.24 -15.47
CA VAL A 239 -8.93 0.55 -14.46
C VAL A 239 -8.44 1.99 -14.39
N TYR A 240 -7.15 2.24 -14.62
CA TYR A 240 -6.59 3.59 -14.59
C TYR A 240 -6.67 4.28 -15.96
N ASP A 241 -6.87 5.60 -15.90
CA ASP A 241 -7.04 6.47 -17.07
C ASP A 241 -5.71 7.14 -17.44
N GLU A 242 -4.81 7.31 -16.47
CA GLU A 242 -3.53 8.01 -16.64
C GLU A 242 -2.45 7.35 -15.76
N ILE A 243 -1.21 7.46 -16.21
CA ILE A 243 -0.02 7.10 -15.42
C ILE A 243 0.84 8.36 -15.24
N ILE A 244 1.19 8.66 -13.98
CA ILE A 244 2.14 9.73 -13.66
C ILE A 244 3.42 9.09 -13.15
N ARG A 245 4.52 9.43 -13.80
CA ARG A 245 5.87 9.02 -13.42
C ARG A 245 6.43 10.04 -12.43
N VAL A 246 7.00 9.56 -11.32
CA VAL A 246 7.54 10.42 -10.26
C VAL A 246 9.00 10.05 -10.02
N THR A 247 9.87 11.07 -9.94
CA THR A 247 11.28 10.89 -9.63
C THR A 247 11.49 10.58 -8.15
N ASN A 248 12.65 10.02 -7.78
CA ASN A 248 12.98 9.83 -6.37
C ASN A 248 13.01 11.16 -5.62
N GLU A 249 13.58 12.18 -6.27
CA GLU A 249 13.76 13.51 -5.73
C GLU A 249 12.41 14.18 -5.42
N ASP A 250 11.46 14.11 -6.34
CA ASP A 250 10.11 14.67 -6.15
C ASP A 250 9.35 13.94 -5.04
N ALA A 251 9.47 12.61 -4.98
CA ALA A 251 8.84 11.82 -3.93
C ALA A 251 9.41 12.16 -2.53
N PHE A 252 10.73 12.32 -2.40
CA PHE A 252 11.37 12.70 -1.14
C PHE A 252 11.02 14.14 -0.75
N ALA A 253 11.13 15.09 -1.67
CA ALA A 253 10.84 16.50 -1.41
C ALA A 253 9.39 16.68 -0.95
N THR A 254 8.43 16.08 -1.66
CA THR A 254 7.01 16.18 -1.33
C THR A 254 6.69 15.45 -0.01
N GLY A 255 7.29 14.30 0.25
CA GLY A 255 7.12 13.60 1.53
C GLY A 255 7.61 14.43 2.72
N LYS A 256 8.75 15.12 2.59
CA LYS A 256 9.27 16.06 3.59
C LYS A 256 8.34 17.25 3.77
N GLU A 257 7.82 17.81 2.68
CA GLU A 257 6.87 18.93 2.70
C GLU A 257 5.54 18.59 3.39
N ILE A 258 5.01 17.41 3.21
CA ILE A 258 3.80 16.95 3.92
C ILE A 258 4.03 17.01 5.43
N GLY A 259 5.17 16.50 5.92
CA GLY A 259 5.51 16.56 7.34
C GLY A 259 5.62 18.00 7.85
N GLN A 260 6.29 18.87 7.11
CA GLN A 260 6.58 20.25 7.51
C GLN A 260 5.37 21.18 7.42
N ASN A 261 4.46 20.96 6.49
CA ASN A 261 3.33 21.86 6.24
C ASN A 261 2.01 21.32 6.80
N GLU A 262 1.78 20.00 6.73
CA GLU A 262 0.50 19.41 7.16
C GLU A 262 0.58 18.70 8.53
N GLY A 263 1.79 18.55 9.08
CA GLY A 263 2.00 18.00 10.43
C GLY A 263 1.83 16.49 10.53
N ILE A 264 1.90 15.75 9.42
CA ILE A 264 1.85 14.29 9.39
C ILE A 264 3.11 13.71 8.74
N LEU A 265 3.72 12.71 9.38
CA LEU A 265 4.87 12.01 8.81
C LEU A 265 4.40 10.79 8.00
N VAL A 266 4.78 10.76 6.74
CA VAL A 266 4.36 9.74 5.78
C VAL A 266 5.55 9.11 5.06
N GLY A 267 5.34 7.94 4.45
CA GLY A 267 6.40 7.26 3.72
C GLY A 267 6.69 7.86 2.34
N ILE A 268 7.75 7.37 1.70
CA ILE A 268 8.25 7.88 0.42
C ILE A 268 7.19 7.78 -0.69
N SER A 269 6.47 6.67 -0.76
CA SER A 269 5.41 6.47 -1.76
C SER A 269 4.19 7.38 -1.54
N SER A 270 3.97 7.85 -0.31
CA SER A 270 2.97 8.89 -0.02
C SER A 270 3.39 10.23 -0.64
N GLY A 271 4.68 10.59 -0.52
CA GLY A 271 5.24 11.74 -1.21
C GLY A 271 5.03 11.68 -2.72
N ALA A 272 5.27 10.51 -3.33
CA ALA A 272 5.03 10.30 -4.77
C ALA A 272 3.55 10.48 -5.15
N ALA A 273 2.62 9.93 -4.36
CA ALA A 273 1.18 10.06 -4.63
C ALA A 273 0.70 11.52 -4.51
N VAL A 274 1.15 12.26 -3.49
CA VAL A 274 0.80 13.67 -3.31
C VAL A 274 1.44 14.54 -4.37
N TYR A 275 2.70 14.28 -4.77
CA TYR A 275 3.31 14.97 -5.91
C TYR A 275 2.45 14.86 -7.16
N ALA A 276 2.05 13.65 -7.52
CA ALA A 276 1.18 13.42 -8.67
C ALA A 276 -0.18 14.15 -8.53
N ALA A 277 -0.76 14.16 -7.33
CA ALA A 277 -2.01 14.88 -7.07
C ALA A 277 -1.84 16.41 -7.20
N ILE A 278 -0.71 16.97 -6.76
CA ILE A 278 -0.39 18.39 -6.93
C ILE A 278 -0.23 18.73 -8.43
N GLU A 279 0.46 17.89 -9.20
CA GLU A 279 0.62 18.10 -10.64
C GLU A 279 -0.73 18.05 -11.39
N LEU A 280 -1.63 17.17 -10.98
CA LEU A 280 -3.02 17.18 -11.47
C LEU A 280 -3.77 18.45 -11.06
N ALA A 281 -3.64 18.89 -9.82
CA ALA A 281 -4.32 20.05 -9.27
C ALA A 281 -3.88 21.38 -9.93
N LYS A 282 -2.65 21.46 -10.44
CA LYS A 282 -2.13 22.62 -11.19
C LYS A 282 -2.76 22.77 -12.57
N ARG A 283 -3.38 21.74 -13.12
CA ARG A 283 -4.00 21.79 -14.46
C ARG A 283 -5.25 22.66 -14.42
N ALA A 284 -5.37 23.59 -15.36
CA ALA A 284 -6.47 24.54 -15.40
C ALA A 284 -7.86 23.88 -15.50
N GLU A 285 -7.95 22.74 -16.19
CA GLU A 285 -9.18 21.94 -16.34
C GLU A 285 -9.63 21.27 -15.03
N ASN A 286 -8.75 21.22 -14.03
CA ASN A 286 -9.03 20.63 -12.74
C ASN A 286 -9.44 21.63 -11.65
N LYS A 287 -9.65 22.88 -12.02
CA LYS A 287 -10.19 23.90 -11.12
C LYS A 287 -11.51 23.44 -10.50
N GLY A 288 -11.59 23.50 -9.17
CA GLY A 288 -12.76 23.07 -8.38
C GLY A 288 -12.95 21.55 -8.27
N LYS A 289 -12.03 20.75 -8.79
CA LYS A 289 -12.06 19.28 -8.69
C LYS A 289 -11.55 18.80 -7.33
N THR A 290 -12.00 17.59 -6.95
CA THR A 290 -11.55 16.88 -5.76
C THR A 290 -10.65 15.72 -6.17
N ILE A 291 -9.38 15.78 -5.73
CA ILE A 291 -8.34 14.81 -6.04
C ILE A 291 -7.95 14.10 -4.75
N VAL A 292 -8.18 12.80 -4.69
CA VAL A 292 -7.84 11.97 -3.53
C VAL A 292 -6.54 11.23 -3.80
N ALA A 293 -5.53 11.44 -2.95
CA ALA A 293 -4.28 10.68 -2.96
C ALA A 293 -4.24 9.69 -1.80
N LEU A 294 -3.92 8.43 -2.06
CA LEU A 294 -3.74 7.45 -0.99
C LEU A 294 -2.30 7.49 -0.46
N LEU A 295 -2.18 7.69 0.86
CA LEU A 295 -0.92 7.73 1.59
C LEU A 295 -0.72 6.39 2.31
N PRO A 296 0.14 5.49 1.77
CA PRO A 296 0.16 4.09 2.18
C PRO A 296 0.60 3.81 3.61
N ASP A 297 1.57 4.57 4.17
CA ASP A 297 2.17 4.22 5.46
C ASP A 297 2.76 5.41 6.22
N THR A 298 3.18 5.13 7.47
CA THR A 298 3.81 6.11 8.38
C THR A 298 5.24 6.43 7.97
N GLY A 299 5.65 7.69 8.23
CA GLY A 299 7.03 8.15 8.08
C GLY A 299 8.03 7.52 9.05
N ASP A 300 7.57 6.99 10.19
CA ASP A 300 8.43 6.40 11.22
C ASP A 300 9.32 5.25 10.70
N ARG A 301 8.91 4.60 9.63
CA ARG A 301 9.66 3.53 8.96
C ARG A 301 10.81 4.03 8.09
N TYR A 302 10.95 5.35 7.94
CA TYR A 302 11.85 6.00 6.98
C TYR A 302 12.78 7.03 7.62
N LEU A 303 12.83 7.12 8.96
CA LEU A 303 13.65 8.10 9.68
C LEU A 303 15.14 7.98 9.40
N SER A 304 15.62 6.78 9.06
CA SER A 304 17.01 6.51 8.66
C SER A 304 17.26 6.64 7.15
N THR A 305 16.29 7.10 6.37
CA THR A 305 16.39 7.23 4.91
C THR A 305 16.57 8.69 4.49
N PRO A 306 16.96 8.96 3.22
CA PRO A 306 17.06 10.32 2.68
C PRO A 306 15.74 11.12 2.71
N LEU A 307 14.61 10.50 3.05
CA LEU A 307 13.35 11.22 3.24
C LEU A 307 13.44 12.24 4.39
N PHE A 308 14.14 11.87 5.49
CA PHE A 308 14.24 12.70 6.70
C PHE A 308 15.67 13.03 7.12
N GLN A 309 16.67 12.43 6.47
CA GLN A 309 18.07 12.77 6.69
C GLN A 309 18.54 13.79 5.63
N ASP A 310 19.41 14.73 6.06
CA ASP A 310 20.04 15.72 5.19
C ASP A 310 21.17 15.12 4.34
#